data_acd98eebd991ba29325086290436bcdb
#
_entry.id   acd98eebd991ba29325086290436bcdb
#
_cell.length_a   1.000
_cell.length_b   1.000
_cell.length_c   1.000
_cell.angle_alpha   90.00
_cell.angle_beta   90.00
_cell.angle_gamma   90.00
#
_symmetry.space_group_name_H-M   'P 1'
#
loop_
_entity.id
_entity.type
_entity.pdbx_description
1 polymer ?
#
loop_
_entity_poly.entity_id
_entity_poly.type
_entity_poly.pdbx_seq_one_letter_code
_entity_poly.pdbx_strand_id
1 'polypeptide(L)'
;MRADGSSNFAKGNRWGYFPSVSAGWVLSNEKFMENITDKISFLKIRASWGQNGNQSITPFQYLSTIAMSNNDYFPGQDKGDKQTGSYPDIMPNPDVTWETSEQLDLGLDARFFDHRLSFTFDWYHKKTKDWLVQAPVLASYGTAAPYINGGDVVNKGVELSLGWRDNINDFNYSALINLSHNKNEVTRIANTEKIIHSGVRLGNVASEFARAEEGYPIGYFYGYQTDGLFQTPEDVQNYKNSEGVVIMPNALPGDVRFVDRNDDGIIDDKDKTMIGKSNPDYNLGINLNMSYKGFDLTLVASGVFGNDILRAYRMPDSPSQNYTSEILGRWTGPGTSNSIPRISSGNHINRSYISDLYLEDGSYVRMSNVTLGYDFKKLWKSLPFEQVRFYISAQNLFTITGYSGMDPEIGTSTGENWISGVDFGFYPTPRTFMVGASIKF
;
A
#
# COMPACT_ATOMS: atom_id res chain seq x y z
N MET A 1 30.16 9.82 -2.45
CA MET A 1 30.04 9.19 -1.13
C MET A 1 29.51 10.20 -0.14
N ARG A 2 28.51 9.85 0.69
CA ARG A 2 27.94 10.66 1.77
C ARG A 2 28.19 9.97 3.10
N ALA A 3 28.46 10.74 4.15
CA ALA A 3 28.58 10.27 5.52
C ALA A 3 27.60 11.07 6.38
N ASP A 4 26.70 10.38 7.06
CA ASP A 4 25.67 11.00 7.90
C ASP A 4 25.82 10.51 9.35
N GLY A 5 25.64 11.44 10.30
CA GLY A 5 25.66 11.14 11.72
C GLY A 5 24.28 11.34 12.35
N SER A 6 23.84 10.38 13.19
CA SER A 6 22.56 10.44 13.88
C SER A 6 22.71 10.26 15.38
N SER A 7 22.02 11.09 16.15
CA SER A 7 21.89 10.93 17.61
C SER A 7 20.85 9.89 18.01
N ASN A 8 20.06 9.36 17.07
CA ASN A 8 19.07 8.32 17.34
C ASN A 8 19.73 6.98 17.69
N PHE A 9 21.01 6.82 17.35
CA PHE A 9 21.78 5.58 17.57
C PHE A 9 22.82 5.74 18.68
N ALA A 10 23.15 4.62 19.31
CA ALA A 10 24.16 4.56 20.35
C ALA A 10 25.56 4.94 19.84
N LYS A 11 26.46 5.25 20.77
CA LYS A 11 27.89 5.49 20.43
C LYS A 11 28.46 4.26 19.72
N GLY A 12 29.05 4.46 18.56
CA GLY A 12 29.56 3.38 17.68
C GLY A 12 28.68 3.14 16.46
N ASN A 13 27.35 3.33 16.56
CA ASN A 13 26.38 3.10 15.48
C ASN A 13 25.88 4.39 14.81
N ARG A 14 26.39 5.56 15.24
CA ARG A 14 25.88 6.88 14.80
C ARG A 14 26.16 7.22 13.36
N TRP A 15 27.25 6.71 12.79
CA TRP A 15 27.70 7.09 11.45
C TRP A 15 27.29 6.05 10.42
N GLY A 16 26.58 6.51 9.38
CA GLY A 16 26.29 5.77 8.17
C GLY A 16 27.10 6.30 6.99
N TYR A 17 27.53 5.41 6.09
CA TYR A 17 28.30 5.73 4.90
C TYR A 17 27.60 5.21 3.67
N PHE A 18 27.25 6.12 2.75
CA PHE A 18 26.39 5.84 1.61
C PHE A 18 27.10 6.21 0.30
N PRO A 19 27.79 5.25 -0.32
CA PRO A 19 28.40 5.43 -1.62
C PRO A 19 27.36 5.46 -2.74
N SER A 20 27.69 6.17 -3.83
CA SER A 20 26.93 6.12 -5.07
C SER A 20 27.83 6.34 -6.28
N VAL A 21 27.46 5.74 -7.39
CA VAL A 21 28.11 5.89 -8.69
C VAL A 21 27.06 5.84 -9.78
N SER A 22 27.23 6.66 -10.82
CA SER A 22 26.37 6.61 -12.00
C SER A 22 27.18 6.84 -13.27
N ALA A 23 26.75 6.25 -14.36
CA ALA A 23 27.31 6.45 -15.68
C ALA A 23 26.16 6.61 -16.70
N GLY A 24 26.42 7.40 -17.74
CA GLY A 24 25.47 7.57 -18.83
C GLY A 24 26.23 7.76 -20.14
N TRP A 25 25.72 7.12 -21.19
CA TRP A 25 26.28 7.22 -22.52
C TRP A 25 25.22 7.69 -23.51
N VAL A 26 25.47 8.84 -24.13
CA VAL A 26 24.59 9.39 -25.15
C VAL A 26 25.00 8.82 -26.51
N LEU A 27 24.39 7.71 -26.87
CA LEU A 27 24.68 6.98 -28.12
C LEU A 27 24.40 7.80 -29.36
N SER A 28 23.37 8.65 -29.33
CA SER A 28 23.02 9.50 -30.48
C SER A 28 24.09 10.52 -30.85
N ASN A 29 25.08 10.78 -29.97
CA ASN A 29 26.21 11.67 -30.29
C ASN A 29 27.40 10.93 -30.98
N GLU A 30 27.30 9.61 -31.12
CA GLU A 30 28.36 8.80 -31.67
C GLU A 30 28.29 8.72 -33.19
N LYS A 31 29.44 8.72 -33.87
CA LYS A 31 29.53 8.71 -35.33
C LYS A 31 28.78 7.55 -36.01
N PHE A 32 28.73 6.38 -35.36
CA PHE A 32 28.01 5.23 -35.89
C PHE A 32 26.47 5.41 -35.89
N MET A 33 25.95 6.40 -35.19
CA MET A 33 24.52 6.73 -35.15
C MET A 33 24.11 7.82 -36.17
N GLU A 34 25.05 8.51 -36.80
CA GLU A 34 24.77 9.65 -37.69
C GLU A 34 23.71 9.33 -38.75
N ASN A 35 23.72 8.11 -39.29
CA ASN A 35 22.81 7.69 -40.37
C ASN A 35 21.36 7.43 -39.92
N ILE A 36 21.11 7.41 -38.59
CA ILE A 36 19.77 7.10 -38.03
C ILE A 36 19.23 8.22 -37.18
N THR A 37 19.96 9.33 -37.05
CA THR A 37 19.54 10.50 -36.21
C THR A 37 18.23 11.12 -36.66
N ASP A 38 17.89 11.04 -37.96
CA ASP A 38 16.60 11.50 -38.52
C ASP A 38 15.39 10.74 -37.89
N LYS A 39 15.59 9.50 -37.46
CA LYS A 39 14.54 8.69 -36.85
C LYS A 39 14.64 8.68 -35.33
N ILE A 40 15.87 8.61 -34.82
CA ILE A 40 16.18 8.57 -33.38
C ILE A 40 16.92 9.85 -33.02
N SER A 41 16.18 10.88 -32.66
CA SER A 41 16.72 12.20 -32.35
C SER A 41 17.56 12.25 -31.07
N PHE A 42 17.40 11.28 -30.18
CA PHE A 42 18.18 11.14 -28.95
C PHE A 42 18.10 9.70 -28.46
N LEU A 43 19.27 9.15 -28.05
CA LEU A 43 19.36 7.84 -27.43
C LEU A 43 20.44 7.88 -26.36
N LYS A 44 20.06 7.53 -25.12
CA LYS A 44 20.96 7.46 -23.97
C LYS A 44 20.71 6.19 -23.17
N ILE A 45 21.76 5.49 -22.83
CA ILE A 45 21.73 4.46 -21.79
C ILE A 45 22.34 5.00 -20.51
N ARG A 46 21.84 4.54 -19.39
CA ARG A 46 22.31 4.94 -18.05
C ARG A 46 22.30 3.75 -17.12
N ALA A 47 23.26 3.78 -16.19
CA ALA A 47 23.33 2.84 -15.10
C ALA A 47 23.70 3.61 -13.84
N SER A 48 23.05 3.29 -12.74
CA SER A 48 23.40 3.85 -11.44
C SER A 48 23.30 2.80 -10.35
N TRP A 49 24.18 2.90 -9.39
CA TRP A 49 24.14 2.15 -8.15
C TRP A 49 24.41 3.10 -6.99
N GLY A 50 23.64 2.96 -5.92
CA GLY A 50 23.83 3.82 -4.76
C GLY A 50 23.15 3.30 -3.52
N GLN A 51 23.58 3.86 -2.38
CA GLN A 51 23.03 3.58 -1.07
C GLN A 51 22.48 4.84 -0.43
N ASN A 52 21.37 4.69 0.32
CA ASN A 52 20.79 5.72 1.18
C ASN A 52 20.49 5.13 2.55
N GLY A 53 20.70 5.94 3.60
CA GLY A 53 20.38 5.57 4.96
C GLY A 53 19.01 6.11 5.40
N ASN A 54 18.34 5.34 6.24
CA ASN A 54 17.15 5.74 6.97
C ASN A 54 17.39 5.62 8.47
N GLN A 55 17.03 6.64 9.23
CA GLN A 55 17.11 6.73 10.69
C GLN A 55 15.78 7.05 11.34
N SER A 56 14.67 6.86 10.62
CA SER A 56 13.34 7.28 11.07
C SER A 56 12.80 6.34 12.16
N ILE A 57 13.33 6.50 13.36
CA ILE A 57 12.88 5.83 14.59
C ILE A 57 12.62 6.87 15.68
N THR A 58 11.89 6.50 16.70
CA THR A 58 11.76 7.32 17.91
C THR A 58 13.14 7.56 18.52
N PRO A 59 13.53 8.81 18.86
CA PRO A 59 14.84 9.11 19.41
C PRO A 59 15.15 8.34 20.69
N PHE A 60 16.44 8.10 20.94
CA PHE A 60 16.97 7.53 22.19
C PHE A 60 16.54 6.10 22.52
N GLN A 61 16.21 5.28 21.50
CA GLN A 61 15.84 3.86 21.67
C GLN A 61 16.93 3.00 22.33
N TYR A 62 18.17 3.49 22.39
CA TYR A 62 19.29 2.83 23.07
C TYR A 62 19.35 3.10 24.59
N LEU A 63 18.47 3.99 25.10
CA LEU A 63 18.39 4.32 26.53
C LEU A 63 17.21 3.60 27.19
N SER A 64 17.43 3.17 28.42
CA SER A 64 16.33 2.74 29.29
C SER A 64 15.56 3.97 29.77
N THR A 65 14.32 4.13 29.34
CA THR A 65 13.45 5.23 29.73
C THR A 65 12.42 4.77 30.76
N ILE A 66 12.00 5.69 31.62
CA ILE A 66 10.99 5.46 32.63
C ILE A 66 9.82 6.38 32.35
N ALA A 67 8.63 5.80 32.15
CA ALA A 67 7.40 6.55 32.08
C ALA A 67 6.85 6.80 33.53
N MET A 68 6.41 8.03 33.78
CA MET A 68 5.87 8.47 35.04
C MET A 68 4.40 8.93 34.93
N SER A 69 3.73 8.67 33.82
CA SER A 69 2.37 9.13 33.53
C SER A 69 1.37 7.98 33.51
N ASN A 70 0.13 8.27 33.95
CA ASN A 70 -1.04 7.36 33.85
C ASN A 70 -1.01 6.09 34.70
N ASN A 71 -0.05 5.93 35.62
CA ASN A 71 0.04 4.80 36.54
C ASN A 71 -0.10 5.26 37.96
N ASP A 72 -1.20 5.93 38.25
CA ASP A 72 -1.50 6.37 39.60
C ASP A 72 -2.00 5.20 40.43
N TYR A 73 -1.53 5.12 41.67
CA TYR A 73 -2.03 4.16 42.67
C TYR A 73 -2.37 4.86 43.96
N PHE A 74 -3.26 4.26 44.73
CA PHE A 74 -3.70 4.74 46.04
C PHE A 74 -3.23 3.76 47.09
N PRO A 75 -2.16 4.06 47.84
CA PRO A 75 -1.71 3.20 48.93
C PRO A 75 -2.66 3.31 50.10
N GLY A 76 -3.12 2.16 50.63
CA GLY A 76 -3.94 2.06 51.84
C GLY A 76 -5.44 1.83 51.59
N GLN A 77 -6.17 1.58 52.71
CA GLN A 77 -7.61 1.28 52.65
C GLN A 77 -8.51 2.51 52.46
N ASP A 78 -8.03 3.69 52.82
CA ASP A 78 -8.81 4.93 52.88
C ASP A 78 -8.63 5.84 51.66
N LYS A 79 -8.40 5.31 50.45
CA LYS A 79 -8.19 6.11 49.26
C LYS A 79 -7.28 7.32 49.50
N GLY A 80 -6.15 7.08 50.16
CA GLY A 80 -5.15 8.09 50.49
C GLY A 80 -4.69 8.92 49.32
N ASP A 81 -3.75 9.81 49.52
CA ASP A 81 -3.22 10.66 48.48
C ASP A 81 -2.73 9.84 47.29
N LYS A 82 -3.16 10.28 46.08
CA LYS A 82 -2.76 9.73 44.83
C LYS A 82 -1.23 9.75 44.69
N GLN A 83 -0.63 8.59 44.45
CA GLN A 83 0.80 8.44 44.19
C GLN A 83 1.03 8.15 42.69
N THR A 84 1.97 8.86 42.09
CA THR A 84 2.34 8.61 40.70
C THR A 84 3.31 7.44 40.62
N GLY A 85 2.92 6.37 39.97
CA GLY A 85 3.77 5.23 39.67
C GLY A 85 4.73 5.51 38.54
N SER A 86 5.77 4.68 38.46
CA SER A 86 6.73 4.70 37.36
C SER A 86 7.03 3.28 36.90
N TYR A 87 7.29 3.13 35.60
CA TYR A 87 7.60 1.83 34.99
C TYR A 87 8.55 2.00 33.80
N PRO A 88 9.31 0.96 33.43
CA PRO A 88 10.10 0.97 32.18
C PRO A 88 9.19 1.16 30.97
N ASP A 89 9.45 2.20 30.18
CA ASP A 89 8.59 2.57 29.05
C ASP A 89 8.84 1.67 27.83
N ILE A 90 10.08 1.68 27.36
CA ILE A 90 10.52 0.93 26.18
C ILE A 90 11.70 0.06 26.55
N MET A 91 11.76 -1.17 25.99
CA MET A 91 12.94 -2.01 26.10
C MET A 91 14.10 -1.34 25.34
N PRO A 92 15.24 -1.03 25.98
CA PRO A 92 16.36 -0.39 25.28
C PRO A 92 17.01 -1.34 24.28
N ASN A 93 17.38 -0.79 23.11
CA ASN A 93 18.18 -1.50 22.11
C ASN A 93 19.40 -0.67 21.71
N PRO A 94 20.58 -0.90 22.33
CA PRO A 94 21.80 -0.19 22.00
C PRO A 94 22.41 -0.61 20.64
N ASP A 95 21.98 -1.74 20.09
CA ASP A 95 22.56 -2.35 18.88
C ASP A 95 21.89 -1.88 17.59
N VAL A 96 20.80 -1.11 17.71
CA VAL A 96 20.09 -0.59 16.54
C VAL A 96 20.99 0.31 15.69
N THR A 97 20.97 0.07 14.38
CA THR A 97 21.80 0.76 13.38
C THR A 97 20.94 1.35 12.25
N TRP A 98 21.61 2.00 11.30
CA TRP A 98 20.99 2.53 10.10
C TRP A 98 20.32 1.42 9.28
N GLU A 99 19.09 1.66 8.86
CA GLU A 99 18.51 0.95 7.72
C GLU A 99 19.16 1.48 6.44
N THR A 100 19.60 0.60 5.56
CA THR A 100 20.28 0.97 4.31
C THR A 100 19.47 0.50 3.10
N SER A 101 19.08 1.44 2.26
CA SER A 101 18.50 1.15 0.95
C SER A 101 19.59 1.17 -0.12
N GLU A 102 19.83 0.04 -0.76
CA GLU A 102 20.76 -0.14 -1.87
C GLU A 102 19.97 -0.35 -3.15
N GLN A 103 20.27 0.42 -4.20
CA GLN A 103 19.53 0.36 -5.46
C GLN A 103 20.48 0.32 -6.65
N LEU A 104 20.18 -0.58 -7.58
CA LEU A 104 20.75 -0.66 -8.92
C LEU A 104 19.65 -0.30 -9.93
N ASP A 105 19.95 0.67 -10.79
CA ASP A 105 19.08 1.10 -11.88
C ASP A 105 19.78 0.97 -13.22
N LEU A 106 19.05 0.46 -14.22
CA LEU A 106 19.45 0.43 -15.62
C LEU A 106 18.36 1.11 -16.44
N GLY A 107 18.71 2.16 -17.17
CA GLY A 107 17.75 2.98 -17.87
C GLY A 107 18.11 3.24 -19.33
N LEU A 108 17.06 3.45 -20.12
CA LEU A 108 17.11 3.84 -21.52
C LEU A 108 16.21 5.04 -21.74
N ASP A 109 16.79 6.13 -22.27
CA ASP A 109 16.07 7.31 -22.71
C ASP A 109 16.18 7.41 -24.23
N ALA A 110 15.04 7.48 -24.94
CA ALA A 110 14.99 7.64 -26.37
C ALA A 110 14.00 8.72 -26.79
N ARG A 111 14.30 9.43 -27.88
CA ARG A 111 13.39 10.37 -28.51
C ARG A 111 13.38 10.14 -30.01
N PHE A 112 12.21 10.18 -30.58
CA PHE A 112 11.98 9.89 -32.01
C PHE A 112 11.19 11.04 -32.66
N PHE A 113 11.24 11.11 -34.00
CA PHE A 113 10.45 12.01 -34.80
C PHE A 113 10.62 13.49 -34.40
N ASP A 114 11.84 13.99 -34.39
CA ASP A 114 12.16 15.35 -33.93
C ASP A 114 11.65 15.66 -32.51
N HIS A 115 11.91 14.74 -31.58
CA HIS A 115 11.49 14.84 -30.19
C HIS A 115 9.97 14.82 -29.94
N ARG A 116 9.16 14.40 -30.91
CA ARG A 116 7.70 14.27 -30.72
C ARG A 116 7.35 13.09 -29.81
N LEU A 117 7.99 11.94 -30.02
CA LEU A 117 7.85 10.78 -29.15
C LEU A 117 9.03 10.72 -28.18
N SER A 118 8.76 10.68 -26.89
CA SER A 118 9.72 10.37 -25.83
C SER A 118 9.41 9.00 -25.23
N PHE A 119 10.44 8.23 -24.99
CA PHE A 119 10.39 6.92 -24.39
C PHE A 119 11.46 6.85 -23.29
N THR A 120 11.07 6.47 -22.08
CA THR A 120 11.98 6.17 -20.99
C THR A 120 11.61 4.80 -20.44
N PHE A 121 12.60 3.95 -20.27
CA PHE A 121 12.47 2.64 -19.66
C PHE A 121 13.53 2.49 -18.59
N ASP A 122 13.10 2.06 -17.41
CA ASP A 122 13.95 1.76 -16.27
C ASP A 122 13.67 0.36 -15.76
N TRP A 123 14.72 -0.37 -15.47
CA TRP A 123 14.70 -1.56 -14.65
C TRP A 123 15.45 -1.27 -13.35
N TYR A 124 14.87 -1.62 -12.22
CA TYR A 124 15.50 -1.42 -10.93
C TYR A 124 15.47 -2.67 -10.06
N HIS A 125 16.48 -2.75 -9.20
CA HIS A 125 16.56 -3.70 -8.10
C HIS A 125 16.96 -2.93 -6.85
N LYS A 126 16.04 -2.78 -5.91
CA LYS A 126 16.20 -2.07 -4.65
C LYS A 126 16.15 -3.06 -3.50
N LYS A 127 17.19 -3.12 -2.69
CA LYS A 127 17.26 -3.90 -1.46
C LYS A 127 17.32 -2.96 -0.26
N THR A 128 16.32 -3.03 0.61
CA THR A 128 16.36 -2.41 1.94
C THR A 128 16.94 -3.43 2.90
N LYS A 129 18.12 -3.13 3.45
CA LYS A 129 18.86 -3.95 4.42
C LYS A 129 18.62 -3.39 5.82
N ASP A 130 18.55 -4.28 6.79
CA ASP A 130 18.45 -3.92 8.20
C ASP A 130 17.23 -3.01 8.47
N TRP A 131 16.08 -3.37 7.86
CA TRP A 131 14.82 -2.67 7.98
C TRP A 131 14.47 -2.37 9.43
N LEU A 132 14.19 -1.09 9.73
CA LEU A 132 13.85 -0.59 11.07
C LEU A 132 12.37 -0.85 11.37
N VAL A 133 12.11 -1.77 12.27
CA VAL A 133 10.75 -2.19 12.65
C VAL A 133 10.63 -2.37 14.15
N GLN A 134 9.46 -2.08 14.70
CA GLN A 134 9.11 -2.48 16.07
C GLN A 134 8.66 -3.94 16.05
N ALA A 135 9.48 -4.82 16.62
CA ALA A 135 9.14 -6.23 16.73
C ALA A 135 8.35 -6.48 18.02
N PRO A 136 7.20 -7.17 17.97
CA PRO A 136 6.43 -7.49 19.15
C PRO A 136 7.27 -8.21 20.21
N VAL A 137 7.11 -7.83 21.46
CA VAL A 137 7.71 -8.50 22.62
C VAL A 137 6.62 -9.18 23.45
N LEU A 138 6.98 -10.19 24.21
CA LEU A 138 6.03 -10.85 25.11
C LEU A 138 5.47 -9.85 26.12
N ALA A 139 4.16 -9.88 26.35
CA ALA A 139 3.49 -9.00 27.30
C ALA A 139 4.06 -9.12 28.73
N SER A 140 4.68 -10.24 29.07
CA SER A 140 5.35 -10.48 30.34
C SER A 140 6.57 -9.59 30.58
N TYR A 141 7.15 -8.97 29.55
CA TYR A 141 8.22 -7.99 29.73
C TYR A 141 7.72 -6.67 30.33
N GLY A 142 6.42 -6.35 30.17
CA GLY A 142 5.83 -5.14 30.73
C GLY A 142 6.35 -3.83 30.15
N THR A 143 6.96 -3.87 28.96
CA THR A 143 7.52 -2.70 28.26
C THR A 143 7.00 -2.67 26.82
N ALA A 144 7.05 -1.49 26.19
CA ALA A 144 6.80 -1.37 24.75
C ALA A 144 7.93 -2.02 23.95
N ALA A 145 7.60 -2.43 22.72
CA ALA A 145 8.54 -3.04 21.77
C ALA A 145 9.62 -2.06 21.33
N PRO A 146 10.91 -2.46 21.33
CA PRO A 146 11.99 -1.64 20.78
C PRO A 146 11.97 -1.64 19.25
N TYR A 147 12.64 -0.65 18.66
CA TYR A 147 13.06 -0.76 17.27
C TYR A 147 14.24 -1.74 17.16
N ILE A 148 14.16 -2.58 16.13
CA ILE A 148 15.24 -3.51 15.75
C ILE A 148 15.55 -3.38 14.27
N ASN A 149 16.71 -3.86 13.87
CA ASN A 149 17.03 -4.12 12.46
C ASN A 149 16.46 -5.49 12.08
N GLY A 150 15.16 -5.50 11.75
CA GLY A 150 14.31 -6.70 11.71
C GLY A 150 14.50 -7.60 10.51
N GLY A 151 15.04 -7.10 9.39
CA GLY A 151 15.19 -7.92 8.21
C GLY A 151 15.60 -7.16 6.95
N ASP A 152 15.46 -7.83 5.81
CA ASP A 152 15.73 -7.27 4.49
C ASP A 152 14.52 -7.43 3.59
N VAL A 153 14.24 -6.39 2.79
CA VAL A 153 13.13 -6.36 1.83
C VAL A 153 13.67 -5.99 0.45
N VAL A 154 13.24 -6.71 -0.56
CA VAL A 154 13.60 -6.46 -1.96
C VAL A 154 12.40 -5.96 -2.73
N ASN A 155 12.59 -4.88 -3.49
CA ASN A 155 11.68 -4.39 -4.51
C ASN A 155 12.41 -4.45 -5.85
N LYS A 156 11.80 -5.09 -6.84
CA LYS A 156 12.33 -5.14 -8.20
C LYS A 156 11.23 -4.90 -9.19
N GLY A 157 11.53 -4.16 -10.24
CA GLY A 157 10.48 -3.82 -11.18
C GLY A 157 10.99 -3.13 -12.42
N VAL A 158 10.02 -2.66 -13.18
CA VAL A 158 10.22 -1.88 -14.39
C VAL A 158 9.33 -0.65 -14.37
N GLU A 159 9.83 0.43 -14.94
CA GLU A 159 9.10 1.67 -15.13
C GLU A 159 9.17 2.06 -16.60
N LEU A 160 8.03 2.43 -17.17
CA LEU A 160 7.88 2.87 -18.55
C LEU A 160 7.22 4.25 -18.57
N SER A 161 7.85 5.20 -19.29
CA SER A 161 7.26 6.50 -19.58
C SER A 161 7.20 6.71 -21.08
N LEU A 162 5.99 6.96 -21.58
CA LEU A 162 5.72 7.27 -22.98
C LEU A 162 5.14 8.67 -23.07
N GLY A 163 5.85 9.57 -23.75
CA GLY A 163 5.38 10.92 -24.00
C GLY A 163 5.23 11.17 -25.51
N TRP A 164 4.10 11.73 -25.89
CA TRP A 164 3.88 12.24 -27.25
C TRP A 164 3.49 13.70 -27.20
N ARG A 165 4.09 14.53 -28.05
CA ARG A 165 3.68 15.92 -28.24
C ARG A 165 3.76 16.28 -29.70
N ASP A 166 2.74 16.95 -30.19
CA ASP A 166 2.69 17.43 -31.56
C ASP A 166 1.75 18.62 -31.69
N ASN A 167 1.73 19.22 -32.87
CA ASN A 167 0.79 20.28 -33.24
C ASN A 167 0.24 20.04 -34.66
N ILE A 168 -1.04 20.35 -34.82
CA ILE A 168 -1.74 20.37 -36.11
C ILE A 168 -2.33 21.77 -36.27
N ASN A 169 -1.65 22.61 -37.04
CA ASN A 169 -1.97 24.04 -37.12
C ASN A 169 -2.02 24.71 -35.73
N ASP A 170 -3.19 25.23 -35.30
CA ASP A 170 -3.40 25.88 -34.00
C ASP A 170 -3.70 24.89 -32.85
N PHE A 171 -3.86 23.61 -33.16
CA PHE A 171 -4.13 22.59 -32.16
C PHE A 171 -2.82 21.96 -31.67
N ASN A 172 -2.46 22.22 -30.40
CA ASN A 172 -1.33 21.59 -29.75
C ASN A 172 -1.84 20.51 -28.79
N TYR A 173 -1.17 19.38 -28.74
CA TYR A 173 -1.52 18.31 -27.82
C TYR A 173 -0.29 17.58 -27.31
N SER A 174 -0.39 17.09 -26.09
CA SER A 174 0.61 16.20 -25.50
C SER A 174 -0.06 15.15 -24.63
N ALA A 175 0.51 13.97 -24.64
CA ALA A 175 0.13 12.84 -23.79
C ALA A 175 1.39 12.31 -23.09
N LEU A 176 1.29 12.05 -21.80
CA LEU A 176 2.32 11.35 -21.04
C LEU A 176 1.65 10.20 -20.32
N ILE A 177 2.15 8.99 -20.51
CA ILE A 177 1.69 7.77 -19.87
C ILE A 177 2.88 7.18 -19.10
N ASN A 178 2.70 6.97 -17.81
CA ASN A 178 3.65 6.28 -16.95
C ASN A 178 3.03 4.98 -16.48
N LEU A 179 3.77 3.90 -16.60
CA LEU A 179 3.39 2.58 -16.12
C LEU A 179 4.55 2.00 -15.33
N SER A 180 4.30 1.54 -14.11
CA SER A 180 5.29 0.80 -13.32
C SER A 180 4.75 -0.55 -12.89
N HIS A 181 5.65 -1.53 -12.84
CA HIS A 181 5.41 -2.83 -12.23
C HIS A 181 6.44 -3.05 -11.14
N ASN A 182 5.98 -3.46 -9.95
CA ASN A 182 6.85 -3.74 -8.81
C ASN A 182 6.53 -5.12 -8.20
N LYS A 183 7.57 -5.90 -7.92
CA LYS A 183 7.48 -7.08 -7.07
C LYS A 183 8.20 -6.81 -5.76
N ASN A 184 7.47 -6.89 -4.64
CA ASN A 184 7.98 -6.76 -3.28
C ASN A 184 8.15 -8.15 -2.65
N GLU A 185 9.24 -8.37 -1.89
CA GLU A 185 9.54 -9.63 -1.23
C GLU A 185 10.41 -9.42 0.01
N VAL A 186 10.02 -9.97 1.14
CA VAL A 186 10.85 -10.07 2.34
C VAL A 186 11.86 -11.18 2.12
N THR A 187 13.16 -10.87 2.17
CA THR A 187 14.23 -11.84 1.88
C THR A 187 14.98 -12.33 3.12
N ARG A 188 14.82 -11.64 4.24
CA ARG A 188 15.41 -12.04 5.52
C ARG A 188 14.59 -11.44 6.67
N ILE A 189 14.38 -12.22 7.71
CA ILE A 189 13.89 -11.78 9.02
C ILE A 189 14.91 -12.20 10.10
N ALA A 190 15.22 -11.29 11.00
CA ALA A 190 16.32 -11.47 11.96
C ALA A 190 16.01 -12.41 13.13
N ASN A 191 14.72 -12.72 13.38
CA ASN A 191 14.34 -13.66 14.43
C ASN A 191 14.41 -15.13 13.98
N THR A 192 14.36 -16.06 14.92
CA THR A 192 14.45 -17.50 14.66
C THR A 192 13.22 -18.09 13.97
N GLU A 193 12.07 -17.46 14.14
CA GLU A 193 10.79 -17.84 13.54
C GLU A 193 10.69 -17.41 12.08
N LYS A 194 11.50 -16.42 11.67
CA LYS A 194 11.50 -15.81 10.33
C LYS A 194 10.18 -15.11 9.97
N ILE A 195 9.44 -14.70 10.97
CA ILE A 195 8.15 -14.02 10.86
C ILE A 195 8.12 -12.82 11.82
N ILE A 196 7.61 -11.69 11.37
CA ILE A 196 7.17 -10.58 12.22
C ILE A 196 5.65 -10.57 12.16
N HIS A 197 5.03 -10.83 13.30
CA HIS A 197 3.59 -10.84 13.47
C HIS A 197 3.07 -9.40 13.64
N SER A 198 1.90 -9.12 13.07
CA SER A 198 1.20 -7.87 13.35
C SER A 198 0.71 -7.83 14.80
N GLY A 199 1.00 -6.73 15.49
CA GLY A 199 0.42 -6.41 16.80
C GLY A 199 -0.97 -5.77 16.73
N VAL A 200 -1.44 -5.44 15.53
CA VAL A 200 -2.72 -4.78 15.29
C VAL A 200 -3.86 -5.77 15.44
N ARG A 201 -4.93 -5.33 16.13
CA ARG A 201 -6.16 -6.12 16.30
C ARG A 201 -7.27 -5.57 15.43
N LEU A 202 -8.03 -6.46 14.83
CA LEU A 202 -9.26 -6.11 14.12
C LEU A 202 -10.45 -6.26 15.07
N GLY A 203 -10.88 -5.14 15.70
CA GLY A 203 -11.96 -5.13 16.68
C GLY A 203 -11.63 -5.99 17.91
N ASN A 204 -12.54 -6.91 18.28
CA ASN A 204 -12.35 -7.87 19.36
C ASN A 204 -11.70 -9.18 18.90
N VAL A 205 -11.47 -9.35 17.60
CA VAL A 205 -10.78 -10.53 17.06
C VAL A 205 -9.29 -10.41 17.37
N ALA A 206 -8.82 -11.30 18.24
CA ALA A 206 -7.41 -11.36 18.64
C ALA A 206 -6.53 -12.07 17.59
N SER A 207 -7.08 -12.38 16.43
CA SER A 207 -6.37 -13.08 15.37
C SER A 207 -5.46 -12.14 14.59
N GLU A 208 -4.25 -12.60 14.34
CA GLU A 208 -3.33 -11.99 13.41
C GLU A 208 -3.95 -12.00 11.99
N PHE A 209 -3.80 -10.88 11.28
CA PHE A 209 -4.34 -10.75 9.92
C PHE A 209 -3.30 -10.33 8.88
N ALA A 210 -2.10 -9.96 9.33
CA ALA A 210 -0.99 -9.59 8.45
C ALA A 210 0.35 -10.03 9.01
N ARG A 211 1.30 -10.32 8.15
CA ARG A 211 2.64 -10.77 8.47
C ARG A 211 3.70 -10.12 7.59
N ALA A 212 4.92 -10.03 8.12
CA ALA A 212 6.12 -9.99 7.31
C ALA A 212 6.86 -11.33 7.49
N GLU A 213 7.06 -12.06 6.41
CA GLU A 213 7.59 -13.43 6.39
C GLU A 213 8.53 -13.62 5.20
N GLU A 214 9.62 -14.38 5.39
CA GLU A 214 10.58 -14.66 4.31
C GLU A 214 9.90 -15.34 3.12
N GLY A 215 10.13 -14.82 1.91
CA GLY A 215 9.57 -15.31 0.65
C GLY A 215 8.22 -14.71 0.26
N TYR A 216 7.60 -13.90 1.12
CA TYR A 216 6.32 -13.26 0.88
C TYR A 216 6.44 -11.74 0.72
N PRO A 217 5.44 -11.06 0.11
CA PRO A 217 5.36 -9.59 0.15
C PRO A 217 5.23 -9.08 1.59
N ILE A 218 5.85 -7.94 1.88
CA ILE A 218 5.75 -7.33 3.20
C ILE A 218 4.29 -6.95 3.52
N GLY A 219 3.80 -7.30 4.70
CA GLY A 219 2.45 -6.93 5.14
C GLY A 219 1.34 -7.64 4.37
N TYR A 220 1.59 -8.82 3.82
CA TYR A 220 0.55 -9.60 3.18
C TYR A 220 -0.56 -9.98 4.17
N PHE A 221 -1.78 -10.14 3.66
CA PHE A 221 -2.91 -10.57 4.46
C PHE A 221 -2.85 -12.07 4.74
N TYR A 222 -2.97 -12.41 6.02
CA TYR A 222 -2.84 -13.76 6.53
C TYR A 222 -4.15 -14.22 7.16
N GLY A 223 -4.69 -15.34 6.69
CA GLY A 223 -5.97 -15.84 7.16
C GLY A 223 -6.38 -17.14 6.47
N TYR A 224 -7.65 -17.46 6.58
CA TYR A 224 -8.23 -18.66 6.01
C TYR A 224 -8.68 -18.45 4.57
N GLN A 225 -8.50 -19.46 3.75
CA GLN A 225 -9.15 -19.53 2.44
C GLN A 225 -10.55 -20.12 2.58
N THR A 226 -11.46 -19.69 1.73
CA THR A 226 -12.83 -20.19 1.69
C THR A 226 -13.17 -20.76 0.32
N ASP A 227 -14.11 -21.71 0.29
CA ASP A 227 -14.63 -22.35 -0.93
C ASP A 227 -16.18 -22.21 -0.98
N GLY A 228 -16.66 -20.98 -0.79
CA GLY A 228 -18.08 -20.65 -0.80
C GLY A 228 -18.80 -21.02 0.49
N LEU A 229 -20.10 -21.34 0.36
CA LEU A 229 -20.98 -21.63 1.48
C LEU A 229 -21.59 -23.03 1.32
N PHE A 230 -21.80 -23.73 2.43
CA PHE A 230 -22.59 -24.96 2.44
C PHE A 230 -24.03 -24.66 2.01
N GLN A 231 -24.54 -25.35 1.02
CA GLN A 231 -25.90 -25.13 0.51
C GLN A 231 -26.93 -26.06 1.17
N THR A 232 -26.53 -27.31 1.48
CA THR A 232 -27.39 -28.34 2.05
C THR A 232 -26.72 -29.07 3.21
N PRO A 233 -27.48 -29.81 4.04
CA PRO A 233 -26.87 -30.68 5.06
C PRO A 233 -25.99 -31.79 4.47
N GLU A 234 -26.30 -32.25 3.27
CA GLU A 234 -25.50 -33.23 2.54
C GLU A 234 -24.15 -32.66 2.13
N ASP A 235 -24.08 -31.38 1.77
CA ASP A 235 -22.80 -30.71 1.47
C ASP A 235 -21.87 -30.75 2.67
N VAL A 236 -22.40 -30.52 3.88
CA VAL A 236 -21.62 -30.59 5.14
C VAL A 236 -21.08 -32.00 5.36
N GLN A 237 -21.93 -33.02 5.20
CA GLN A 237 -21.55 -34.43 5.40
C GLN A 237 -20.56 -34.94 4.33
N ASN A 238 -20.60 -34.34 3.14
CA ASN A 238 -19.72 -34.70 2.03
C ASN A 238 -18.41 -33.93 2.01
N TYR A 239 -18.28 -32.87 2.85
CA TYR A 239 -17.05 -32.10 2.96
C TYR A 239 -16.05 -32.85 3.86
N LYS A 240 -15.21 -33.69 3.22
CA LYS A 240 -14.31 -34.61 3.88
C LYS A 240 -12.88 -34.43 3.38
N ASN A 241 -11.93 -34.72 4.28
CA ASN A 241 -10.53 -34.84 3.91
C ASN A 241 -10.25 -36.16 3.14
N SER A 242 -9.00 -36.37 2.75
CA SER A 242 -8.57 -37.60 2.01
C SER A 242 -8.81 -38.90 2.77
N GLU A 243 -8.87 -38.87 4.10
CA GLU A 243 -9.13 -40.00 4.97
C GLU A 243 -10.64 -40.26 5.19
N GLY A 244 -11.51 -39.42 4.64
CA GLY A 244 -12.96 -39.52 4.77
C GLY A 244 -13.53 -38.93 6.07
N VAL A 245 -12.75 -38.16 6.83
CA VAL A 245 -13.18 -37.40 8.02
C VAL A 245 -13.94 -36.18 7.58
N VAL A 246 -15.11 -35.91 8.19
CA VAL A 246 -15.88 -34.69 7.93
C VAL A 246 -15.17 -33.51 8.59
N ILE A 247 -14.71 -32.55 7.79
CA ILE A 247 -13.83 -31.45 8.22
C ILE A 247 -14.57 -30.46 9.14
N MET A 248 -15.83 -30.13 8.84
CA MET A 248 -16.64 -29.16 9.60
C MET A 248 -17.96 -29.78 10.06
N PRO A 249 -17.97 -30.82 10.95
CA PRO A 249 -19.17 -31.61 11.26
C PRO A 249 -20.29 -30.82 11.93
N ASN A 250 -19.97 -29.68 12.56
CA ASN A 250 -20.92 -28.78 13.25
C ASN A 250 -21.42 -27.63 12.37
N ALA A 251 -20.97 -27.52 11.13
CA ALA A 251 -21.45 -26.49 10.21
C ALA A 251 -22.90 -26.74 9.82
N LEU A 252 -23.58 -25.65 9.49
CA LEU A 252 -24.96 -25.68 9.01
C LEU A 252 -25.03 -25.10 7.60
N PRO A 253 -26.06 -25.42 6.81
CA PRO A 253 -26.30 -24.76 5.54
C PRO A 253 -26.30 -23.23 5.69
N GLY A 254 -25.59 -22.54 4.79
CA GLY A 254 -25.34 -21.10 4.84
C GLY A 254 -24.08 -20.69 5.63
N ASP A 255 -23.38 -21.63 6.26
CA ASP A 255 -22.08 -21.36 6.87
C ASP A 255 -20.96 -21.36 5.81
N VAL A 256 -19.88 -20.64 6.13
CA VAL A 256 -18.68 -20.56 5.30
C VAL A 256 -17.99 -21.92 5.29
N ARG A 257 -17.62 -22.38 4.11
CA ARG A 257 -16.79 -23.56 3.92
C ARG A 257 -15.32 -23.13 3.87
N PHE A 258 -14.60 -23.33 4.99
CA PHE A 258 -13.17 -23.07 5.08
C PHE A 258 -12.37 -24.23 4.48
N VAL A 259 -11.23 -23.90 3.87
CA VAL A 259 -10.36 -24.91 3.22
C VAL A 259 -9.41 -25.51 4.26
N ASP A 260 -9.47 -26.85 4.43
CA ASP A 260 -8.49 -27.64 5.15
C ASP A 260 -7.26 -27.79 4.24
N ARG A 261 -6.18 -27.07 4.55
CA ARG A 261 -4.98 -27.01 3.71
C ARG A 261 -3.99 -28.15 3.97
N ASN A 262 -3.95 -28.61 5.18
CA ASN A 262 -3.03 -29.67 5.61
C ASN A 262 -3.66 -31.08 5.59
N ASP A 263 -4.97 -31.14 5.25
CA ASP A 263 -5.77 -32.36 5.10
C ASP A 263 -5.87 -33.19 6.42
N ASP A 264 -5.77 -32.49 7.60
CA ASP A 264 -5.86 -33.17 8.90
C ASP A 264 -7.32 -33.34 9.41
N GLY A 265 -8.30 -32.79 8.67
CA GLY A 265 -9.74 -32.90 8.98
C GLY A 265 -10.24 -31.90 10.01
N ILE A 266 -9.46 -30.88 10.37
CA ILE A 266 -9.80 -29.86 11.35
C ILE A 266 -9.43 -28.49 10.80
N ILE A 267 -10.29 -27.50 10.92
CA ILE A 267 -9.96 -26.11 10.56
C ILE A 267 -9.31 -25.43 11.77
N ASP A 268 -8.00 -25.25 11.72
CA ASP A 268 -7.21 -24.61 12.78
C ASP A 268 -6.16 -23.61 12.22
N ASP A 269 -5.26 -23.11 13.07
CA ASP A 269 -4.26 -22.12 12.67
C ASP A 269 -3.27 -22.60 11.60
N LYS A 270 -3.16 -23.92 11.37
CA LYS A 270 -2.31 -24.48 10.33
C LYS A 270 -2.90 -24.35 8.91
N ASP A 271 -4.20 -24.08 8.81
CA ASP A 271 -4.87 -23.85 7.53
C ASP A 271 -4.77 -22.41 7.04
N LYS A 272 -4.26 -21.51 7.90
CA LYS A 272 -4.04 -20.13 7.52
C LYS A 272 -2.90 -20.01 6.51
N THR A 273 -3.06 -19.06 5.60
CA THR A 273 -2.08 -18.80 4.53
C THR A 273 -2.13 -17.33 4.11
N MET A 274 -1.30 -16.96 3.14
CA MET A 274 -1.48 -15.71 2.41
C MET A 274 -2.81 -15.75 1.66
N ILE A 275 -3.71 -14.82 1.99
CA ILE A 275 -5.02 -14.69 1.33
C ILE A 275 -5.08 -13.48 0.39
N GLY A 276 -4.15 -12.53 0.51
CA GLY A 276 -4.05 -11.35 -0.36
C GLY A 276 -2.88 -10.45 0.01
N LYS A 277 -2.73 -9.37 -0.72
CA LYS A 277 -1.66 -8.38 -0.53
C LYS A 277 -2.15 -6.97 -0.81
N SER A 278 -1.71 -6.00 -0.01
CA SER A 278 -2.04 -4.59 -0.20
C SER A 278 -1.12 -3.86 -1.20
N ASN A 279 0.07 -4.39 -1.45
CA ASN A 279 1.02 -3.79 -2.39
C ASN A 279 0.57 -4.03 -3.84
N PRO A 280 0.37 -2.97 -4.65
CA PRO A 280 -0.05 -3.13 -6.04
C PRO A 280 1.06 -3.72 -6.91
N ASP A 281 0.65 -4.47 -7.94
CA ASP A 281 1.56 -4.94 -8.98
C ASP A 281 1.86 -3.84 -10.01
N TYR A 282 0.85 -3.01 -10.34
CA TYR A 282 0.97 -1.98 -11.36
C TYR A 282 0.45 -0.63 -10.87
N ASN A 283 1.17 0.44 -11.25
CA ASN A 283 0.70 1.81 -11.12
C ASN A 283 0.66 2.46 -12.50
N LEU A 284 -0.41 3.22 -12.76
CA LEU A 284 -0.67 3.92 -14.00
C LEU A 284 -0.84 5.43 -13.73
N GLY A 285 -0.14 6.24 -14.51
CA GLY A 285 -0.34 7.70 -14.57
C GLY A 285 -0.60 8.14 -15.99
N ILE A 286 -1.60 8.97 -16.22
CA ILE A 286 -1.93 9.56 -17.51
C ILE A 286 -2.05 11.07 -17.37
N ASN A 287 -1.37 11.81 -18.22
CA ASN A 287 -1.49 13.26 -18.31
C ASN A 287 -1.69 13.65 -19.78
N LEU A 288 -2.83 14.27 -20.07
CA LEU A 288 -3.18 14.76 -21.40
C LEU A 288 -3.35 16.28 -21.33
N ASN A 289 -2.65 16.99 -22.22
CA ASN A 289 -2.81 18.45 -22.37
C ASN A 289 -3.14 18.76 -23.83
N MET A 290 -4.12 19.60 -24.02
CA MET A 290 -4.59 20.05 -25.33
C MET A 290 -4.80 21.55 -25.32
N SER A 291 -4.48 22.23 -26.39
CA SER A 291 -4.81 23.64 -26.55
C SER A 291 -5.21 23.98 -27.98
N TYR A 292 -6.23 24.82 -28.12
CA TYR A 292 -6.75 25.24 -29.41
C TYR A 292 -7.36 26.67 -29.34
N LYS A 293 -6.80 27.60 -30.07
CA LYS A 293 -7.31 28.97 -30.22
C LYS A 293 -7.69 29.67 -28.92
N GLY A 294 -6.89 29.52 -27.88
CA GLY A 294 -7.09 30.10 -26.55
C GLY A 294 -7.75 29.19 -25.54
N PHE A 295 -8.38 28.11 -25.95
CA PHE A 295 -8.79 27.01 -25.04
C PHE A 295 -7.60 26.18 -24.64
N ASP A 296 -7.58 25.73 -23.38
CA ASP A 296 -6.70 24.70 -22.88
C ASP A 296 -7.48 23.68 -22.06
N LEU A 297 -7.12 22.41 -22.23
CA LEU A 297 -7.70 21.28 -21.49
C LEU A 297 -6.56 20.43 -20.93
N THR A 298 -6.61 20.19 -19.62
CA THR A 298 -5.72 19.27 -18.93
C THR A 298 -6.53 18.16 -18.29
N LEU A 299 -6.13 16.91 -18.56
CA LEU A 299 -6.70 15.71 -17.96
C LEU A 299 -5.58 14.95 -17.25
N VAL A 300 -5.78 14.60 -15.98
CA VAL A 300 -4.86 13.77 -15.21
C VAL A 300 -5.63 12.61 -14.62
N ALA A 301 -5.18 11.41 -14.91
CA ALA A 301 -5.71 10.19 -14.33
C ALA A 301 -4.61 9.37 -13.66
N SER A 302 -4.95 8.67 -12.60
CA SER A 302 -4.09 7.70 -11.90
C SER A 302 -4.83 6.39 -11.72
N GLY A 303 -4.09 5.30 -11.68
CA GLY A 303 -4.64 3.97 -11.46
C GLY A 303 -3.67 3.07 -10.72
N VAL A 304 -4.22 2.11 -9.99
CA VAL A 304 -3.51 1.10 -9.22
C VAL A 304 -4.17 -0.25 -9.50
N PHE A 305 -3.39 -1.32 -9.68
CA PHE A 305 -3.92 -2.63 -10.02
C PHE A 305 -3.16 -3.75 -9.32
N GLY A 306 -3.88 -4.83 -8.98
CA GLY A 306 -3.31 -6.05 -8.43
C GLY A 306 -3.00 -5.95 -6.93
N ASN A 307 -3.75 -5.14 -6.21
CA ASN A 307 -3.77 -5.06 -4.76
C ASN A 307 -5.13 -5.45 -4.21
N ASP A 308 -5.14 -5.97 -2.99
CA ASP A 308 -6.33 -6.29 -2.23
C ASP A 308 -6.53 -5.29 -1.10
N ILE A 309 -7.79 -5.08 -0.72
CA ILE A 309 -8.19 -4.29 0.44
C ILE A 309 -8.87 -5.21 1.45
N LEU A 310 -8.38 -5.21 2.70
CA LEU A 310 -9.05 -5.86 3.81
C LEU A 310 -10.13 -4.94 4.38
N ARG A 311 -11.38 -5.33 4.20
CA ARG A 311 -12.55 -4.58 4.66
C ARG A 311 -12.78 -4.77 6.16
N ALA A 312 -12.20 -3.88 6.98
CA ALA A 312 -12.21 -3.97 8.42
C ALA A 312 -13.22 -3.03 9.12
N TYR A 313 -13.86 -2.10 8.40
CA TYR A 313 -14.85 -1.18 8.96
C TYR A 313 -16.14 -1.87 9.42
N ARG A 314 -16.31 -3.13 9.08
CA ARG A 314 -17.42 -3.99 9.50
C ARG A 314 -16.86 -5.20 10.20
N MET A 315 -16.51 -5.00 11.46
CA MET A 315 -16.04 -6.12 12.26
C MET A 315 -17.18 -7.10 12.51
N PRO A 316 -17.03 -8.34 12.06
CA PRO A 316 -18.12 -9.30 12.08
C PRO A 316 -18.54 -9.74 13.50
N ASP A 317 -17.75 -9.44 14.49
CA ASP A 317 -17.91 -9.92 15.87
C ASP A 317 -18.63 -8.94 16.81
N SER A 318 -19.00 -7.74 16.34
CA SER A 318 -19.77 -6.80 17.18
C SER A 318 -21.26 -7.13 17.15
N PRO A 319 -21.83 -7.64 18.24
CA PRO A 319 -23.25 -8.04 18.28
C PRO A 319 -24.21 -6.86 18.21
N SER A 320 -23.71 -5.63 18.38
CA SER A 320 -24.51 -4.40 18.40
C SER A 320 -24.36 -3.53 17.16
N GLN A 321 -23.64 -4.00 16.13
CA GLN A 321 -23.54 -3.27 14.84
C GLN A 321 -24.76 -3.47 13.97
N ASN A 322 -25.17 -2.38 13.31
CA ASN A 322 -26.15 -2.47 12.25
C ASN A 322 -25.54 -3.12 11.00
N TYR A 323 -26.35 -3.92 10.31
CA TYR A 323 -26.00 -4.44 8.98
C TYR A 323 -26.11 -3.34 7.92
N THR A 324 -25.26 -3.40 6.91
CA THR A 324 -25.51 -2.65 5.66
C THR A 324 -26.53 -3.38 4.79
N SER A 325 -26.98 -2.74 3.72
CA SER A 325 -27.93 -3.34 2.75
C SER A 325 -27.38 -4.61 2.08
N GLU A 326 -26.08 -4.83 2.09
CA GLU A 326 -25.43 -6.04 1.59
C GLU A 326 -25.99 -7.33 2.23
N ILE A 327 -26.38 -7.26 3.51
CA ILE A 327 -26.97 -8.40 4.22
C ILE A 327 -28.27 -8.91 3.58
N LEU A 328 -28.94 -8.10 2.77
CA LEU A 328 -30.13 -8.54 2.05
C LEU A 328 -29.81 -9.62 1.01
N GLY A 329 -28.57 -9.66 0.51
CA GLY A 329 -28.05 -10.71 -0.38
C GLY A 329 -27.48 -11.93 0.33
N ARG A 330 -27.66 -12.08 1.64
CA ARG A 330 -27.18 -13.23 2.42
C ARG A 330 -27.84 -14.53 2.04
N TRP A 331 -27.21 -15.61 2.39
CA TRP A 331 -27.79 -16.92 2.28
C TRP A 331 -29.07 -17.04 3.16
N THR A 332 -30.19 -17.41 2.56
CA THR A 332 -31.49 -17.65 3.19
C THR A 332 -32.08 -19.01 2.81
N GLY A 333 -31.37 -19.78 1.97
CA GLY A 333 -31.74 -21.07 1.47
C GLY A 333 -30.83 -21.50 0.31
N PRO A 334 -30.84 -22.76 -0.11
CA PRO A 334 -29.99 -23.25 -1.17
C PRO A 334 -30.08 -22.39 -2.45
N GLY A 335 -28.91 -21.99 -2.98
CA GLY A 335 -28.81 -21.18 -4.20
C GLY A 335 -29.05 -19.69 -4.06
N THR A 336 -29.37 -19.16 -2.87
CA THR A 336 -29.63 -17.72 -2.69
C THR A 336 -28.35 -16.89 -2.54
N SER A 337 -27.29 -17.47 -2.05
CA SER A 337 -25.94 -16.86 -1.98
C SER A 337 -24.87 -17.93 -1.89
N ASN A 338 -23.67 -17.64 -2.43
CA ASN A 338 -22.46 -18.43 -2.22
C ASN A 338 -21.29 -17.60 -1.67
N SER A 339 -21.53 -16.31 -1.34
CA SER A 339 -20.51 -15.38 -0.86
C SER A 339 -20.87 -14.70 0.46
N ILE A 340 -22.14 -14.45 0.72
CA ILE A 340 -22.60 -13.81 1.96
C ILE A 340 -23.29 -14.86 2.83
N PRO A 341 -22.68 -15.23 3.98
CA PRO A 341 -23.18 -16.31 4.81
C PRO A 341 -24.51 -15.96 5.50
N ARG A 342 -25.17 -16.97 6.04
CA ARG A 342 -26.32 -16.79 6.90
C ARG A 342 -25.99 -15.93 8.13
N ILE A 343 -26.99 -15.30 8.73
CA ILE A 343 -26.83 -14.61 10.01
C ILE A 343 -26.59 -15.67 11.10
N SER A 344 -25.53 -15.46 11.86
CA SER A 344 -25.18 -16.27 13.02
C SER A 344 -25.06 -15.41 14.27
N SER A 345 -25.27 -16.00 15.45
CA SER A 345 -25.15 -15.31 16.76
C SER A 345 -23.82 -15.65 17.43
N GLY A 346 -23.38 -14.79 18.35
CA GLY A 346 -22.18 -15.01 19.17
C GLY A 346 -20.88 -15.02 18.34
N ASN A 347 -19.84 -15.63 18.90
CA ASN A 347 -18.54 -15.83 18.25
C ASN A 347 -18.59 -17.01 17.26
N HIS A 348 -19.34 -16.87 16.19
CA HIS A 348 -19.42 -17.91 15.16
C HIS A 348 -18.22 -17.81 14.21
N ILE A 349 -17.70 -18.96 13.77
CA ILE A 349 -16.51 -19.03 12.87
C ILE A 349 -16.69 -18.23 11.58
N ASN A 350 -17.92 -18.13 11.04
CA ASN A 350 -18.22 -17.29 9.87
C ASN A 350 -17.79 -15.82 10.03
N ARG A 351 -17.60 -15.35 11.26
CA ARG A 351 -17.29 -13.96 11.59
C ARG A 351 -15.99 -13.78 12.35
N SER A 352 -15.61 -14.77 13.16
CA SER A 352 -14.41 -14.69 14.00
C SER A 352 -13.14 -15.08 13.26
N TYR A 353 -13.26 -15.78 12.13
CA TYR A 353 -12.12 -16.18 11.31
C TYR A 353 -11.84 -15.13 10.23
N ILE A 354 -10.64 -14.54 10.26
CA ILE A 354 -10.16 -13.67 9.19
C ILE A 354 -9.95 -14.53 7.94
N SER A 355 -10.62 -14.18 6.86
CA SER A 355 -10.61 -14.96 5.63
C SER A 355 -10.68 -14.07 4.37
N ASP A 356 -10.52 -14.68 3.22
CA ASP A 356 -10.64 -14.04 1.91
C ASP A 356 -12.03 -13.44 1.63
N LEU A 357 -13.06 -13.80 2.38
CA LEU A 357 -14.37 -13.15 2.35
C LEU A 357 -14.36 -11.66 2.72
N TYR A 358 -13.32 -11.21 3.44
CA TYR A 358 -13.13 -9.82 3.82
C TYR A 358 -12.21 -9.06 2.87
N LEU A 359 -11.67 -9.75 1.87
CA LEU A 359 -10.83 -9.14 0.85
C LEU A 359 -11.65 -8.73 -0.37
N GLU A 360 -11.34 -7.57 -0.89
CA GLU A 360 -11.87 -7.07 -2.14
C GLU A 360 -10.73 -6.59 -3.04
N ASP A 361 -10.93 -6.68 -4.36
CA ASP A 361 -10.00 -6.10 -5.33
C ASP A 361 -9.93 -4.59 -5.13
N GLY A 362 -8.74 -4.10 -4.77
CA GLY A 362 -8.43 -2.69 -4.57
C GLY A 362 -8.08 -1.93 -5.84
N SER A 363 -8.14 -2.57 -7.00
CA SER A 363 -7.80 -1.94 -8.28
C SER A 363 -8.76 -0.80 -8.63
N TYR A 364 -8.20 0.30 -9.13
CA TYR A 364 -9.00 1.44 -9.57
C TYR A 364 -8.31 2.28 -10.64
N VAL A 365 -9.11 3.09 -11.34
CA VAL A 365 -8.66 4.23 -12.14
C VAL A 365 -9.46 5.46 -11.71
N ARG A 366 -8.73 6.53 -11.34
CA ARG A 366 -9.31 7.80 -10.89
C ARG A 366 -9.01 8.91 -11.88
N MET A 367 -10.02 9.68 -12.26
CA MET A 367 -9.84 10.97 -12.92
C MET A 367 -9.48 12.01 -11.86
N SER A 368 -8.19 12.19 -11.65
CA SER A 368 -7.65 13.01 -10.54
C SER A 368 -7.80 14.50 -10.78
N ASN A 369 -7.71 14.96 -12.03
CA ASN A 369 -7.92 16.35 -12.39
C ASN A 369 -8.45 16.51 -13.82
N VAL A 370 -9.43 17.40 -13.97
CA VAL A 370 -9.91 17.92 -15.26
C VAL A 370 -9.94 19.42 -15.16
N THR A 371 -9.18 20.12 -16.00
CA THR A 371 -9.15 21.58 -16.03
C THR A 371 -9.38 22.08 -17.45
N LEU A 372 -10.40 22.89 -17.64
CA LEU A 372 -10.69 23.60 -18.90
C LEU A 372 -10.52 25.08 -18.70
N GLY A 373 -9.63 25.70 -19.46
CA GLY A 373 -9.35 27.12 -19.43
C GLY A 373 -9.59 27.80 -20.77
N TYR A 374 -9.77 29.13 -20.73
CA TYR A 374 -9.80 29.98 -21.91
C TYR A 374 -9.03 31.27 -21.66
N ASP A 375 -8.14 31.62 -22.60
CA ASP A 375 -7.40 32.89 -22.58
C ASP A 375 -8.15 33.95 -23.37
N PHE A 376 -8.82 34.84 -22.67
CA PHE A 376 -9.61 35.98 -23.22
C PHE A 376 -8.75 36.99 -23.97
N LYS A 377 -7.44 37.06 -23.79
CA LYS A 377 -6.55 37.88 -24.60
C LYS A 377 -6.58 37.48 -26.09
N LYS A 378 -6.88 36.22 -26.37
CA LYS A 378 -7.07 35.71 -27.75
C LYS A 378 -8.33 36.29 -28.42
N LEU A 379 -9.37 36.59 -27.61
CA LEU A 379 -10.62 37.19 -28.09
C LEU A 379 -10.53 38.73 -28.10
N TRP A 380 -10.00 39.31 -27.01
CA TRP A 380 -9.89 40.79 -26.83
C TRP A 380 -8.43 41.22 -26.84
N LYS A 381 -7.88 41.44 -28.03
CA LYS A 381 -6.46 41.79 -28.23
C LYS A 381 -6.09 43.17 -27.62
N SER A 382 -7.08 44.06 -27.37
CA SER A 382 -6.90 45.36 -26.76
C SER A 382 -6.68 45.36 -25.26
N LEU A 383 -6.84 44.25 -24.58
CA LEU A 383 -6.58 44.17 -23.13
C LEU A 383 -5.12 44.59 -22.81
N PRO A 384 -4.84 45.33 -21.74
CA PRO A 384 -3.50 45.78 -21.40
C PRO A 384 -2.64 44.70 -20.74
N PHE A 385 -3.11 43.49 -20.68
CA PHE A 385 -2.48 42.33 -20.07
C PHE A 385 -1.82 41.42 -21.09
N GLU A 386 -0.79 40.66 -20.72
CA GLU A 386 -0.19 39.65 -21.58
C GLU A 386 -1.11 38.43 -21.71
N GLN A 387 -1.80 38.05 -20.63
CA GLN A 387 -2.75 36.95 -20.59
C GLN A 387 -3.89 37.23 -19.61
N VAL A 388 -5.11 36.83 -19.97
CA VAL A 388 -6.28 36.83 -19.07
C VAL A 388 -6.98 35.48 -19.24
N ARG A 389 -6.62 34.56 -18.38
CA ARG A 389 -7.14 33.18 -18.45
C ARG A 389 -8.15 32.96 -17.32
N PHE A 390 -9.36 32.52 -17.68
CA PHE A 390 -10.32 31.94 -16.75
C PHE A 390 -10.35 30.44 -16.93
N TYR A 391 -10.56 29.71 -15.84
CA TYR A 391 -10.64 28.25 -15.89
C TYR A 391 -11.64 27.68 -14.88
N ILE A 392 -12.15 26.52 -15.21
CA ILE A 392 -12.88 25.63 -14.32
C ILE A 392 -12.05 24.37 -14.13
N SER A 393 -12.04 23.84 -12.92
CA SER A 393 -11.33 22.61 -12.59
C SER A 393 -12.16 21.72 -11.70
N ALA A 394 -12.06 20.42 -11.93
CA ALA A 394 -12.65 19.40 -11.08
C ALA A 394 -11.56 18.43 -10.64
N GLN A 395 -11.44 18.21 -9.33
CA GLN A 395 -10.53 17.23 -8.75
C GLN A 395 -11.31 16.01 -8.28
N ASN A 396 -10.72 14.81 -8.43
CA ASN A 396 -11.29 13.52 -8.07
C ASN A 396 -12.70 13.33 -8.68
N LEU A 397 -12.83 13.66 -9.98
CA LEU A 397 -14.12 13.79 -10.66
C LEU A 397 -14.91 12.49 -10.60
N PHE A 398 -14.27 11.35 -10.85
CA PHE A 398 -14.83 10.01 -10.69
C PHE A 398 -13.73 8.98 -10.50
N THR A 399 -14.10 7.86 -9.91
CA THR A 399 -13.24 6.66 -9.75
C THR A 399 -13.97 5.47 -10.34
N ILE A 400 -13.28 4.68 -11.14
CA ILE A 400 -13.75 3.40 -11.68
C ILE A 400 -13.06 2.32 -10.84
N THR A 401 -13.83 1.51 -10.12
CA THR A 401 -13.34 0.46 -9.25
C THR A 401 -14.40 -0.61 -9.04
N GLY A 402 -13.98 -1.83 -8.73
CA GLY A 402 -14.84 -2.90 -8.24
C GLY A 402 -15.00 -2.90 -6.71
N TYR A 403 -14.22 -2.09 -5.98
CA TYR A 403 -14.27 -2.01 -4.53
C TYR A 403 -15.63 -1.49 -4.04
N SER A 404 -16.23 -2.19 -3.08
CA SER A 404 -17.57 -1.87 -2.56
C SER A 404 -17.58 -0.80 -1.46
N GLY A 405 -16.41 -0.45 -0.90
CA GLY A 405 -16.26 0.59 0.12
C GLY A 405 -16.33 2.01 -0.45
N MET A 406 -16.04 3.00 0.41
CA MET A 406 -16.20 4.41 0.04
C MET A 406 -15.12 4.92 -0.91
N ASP A 407 -13.88 4.46 -0.74
CA ASP A 407 -12.72 4.88 -1.55
C ASP A 407 -11.70 3.74 -1.60
N PRO A 408 -11.24 3.30 -2.78
CA PRO A 408 -10.22 2.26 -2.89
C PRO A 408 -8.81 2.73 -2.53
N GLU A 409 -8.57 4.04 -2.39
CA GLU A 409 -7.27 4.59 -2.01
C GLU A 409 -7.08 4.53 -0.50
N ILE A 410 -6.81 3.32 0.00
CA ILE A 410 -6.63 3.04 1.42
C ILE A 410 -5.15 3.11 1.78
N GLY A 411 -4.81 4.01 2.71
CA GLY A 411 -3.45 4.15 3.24
C GLY A 411 -3.15 3.22 4.40
N THR A 412 -2.16 3.61 5.20
CA THR A 412 -1.74 2.97 6.45
C THR A 412 -2.42 3.68 7.63
N SER A 413 -3.14 2.93 8.48
CA SER A 413 -3.76 3.48 9.70
C SER A 413 -3.62 2.56 10.90
N THR A 414 -2.86 1.51 10.76
CA THR A 414 -2.71 0.47 11.79
C THR A 414 -1.73 0.86 12.90
N GLY A 415 -0.96 1.94 12.72
CA GLY A 415 0.16 2.29 13.60
C GLY A 415 1.46 1.53 13.26
N GLU A 416 1.40 0.50 12.41
CA GLU A 416 2.54 -0.24 11.90
C GLU A 416 2.77 0.13 10.44
N ASN A 417 3.90 0.78 10.13
CA ASN A 417 4.19 1.37 8.80
C ASN A 417 4.29 0.35 7.66
N TRP A 418 4.40 -0.92 7.98
CA TRP A 418 4.58 -2.00 7.02
C TRP A 418 3.27 -2.71 6.64
N ILE A 419 2.15 -2.32 7.29
CA ILE A 419 0.80 -2.81 6.98
C ILE A 419 -0.01 -1.69 6.33
N SER A 420 -0.58 -1.94 5.17
CA SER A 420 -1.45 -1.03 4.44
C SER A 420 -2.67 -1.77 3.88
N GLY A 421 -3.59 -1.05 3.22
CA GLY A 421 -4.74 -1.65 2.56
C GLY A 421 -5.81 -2.20 3.50
N VAL A 422 -5.85 -1.74 4.77
CA VAL A 422 -6.90 -2.12 5.73
C VAL A 422 -7.88 -0.96 5.85
N ASP A 423 -9.11 -1.16 5.41
CA ASP A 423 -10.16 -0.15 5.49
C ASP A 423 -10.91 -0.21 6.83
N PHE A 424 -10.62 0.75 7.71
CA PHE A 424 -11.34 0.95 8.98
C PHE A 424 -12.54 1.91 8.86
N GLY A 425 -12.98 2.22 7.65
CA GLY A 425 -14.06 3.19 7.40
C GLY A 425 -13.52 4.60 7.20
N PHE A 426 -12.50 4.74 6.35
CA PHE A 426 -11.94 6.03 6.01
C PHE A 426 -12.92 6.90 5.26
N TYR A 427 -12.87 8.19 5.57
CA TYR A 427 -13.63 9.17 4.83
C TYR A 427 -13.09 9.28 3.39
N PRO A 428 -13.96 9.20 2.36
CA PRO A 428 -13.52 9.21 0.97
C PRO A 428 -12.91 10.55 0.58
N THR A 429 -11.98 10.51 -0.37
CA THR A 429 -11.36 11.70 -0.95
C THR A 429 -12.43 12.60 -1.59
N PRO A 430 -12.57 13.88 -1.20
CA PRO A 430 -13.64 14.74 -1.66
C PRO A 430 -13.49 15.08 -3.15
N ARG A 431 -14.62 15.17 -3.84
CA ARG A 431 -14.71 15.75 -5.17
C ARG A 431 -14.74 17.27 -5.04
N THR A 432 -13.82 17.98 -5.68
CA THR A 432 -13.68 19.44 -5.55
C THR A 432 -13.86 20.10 -6.91
N PHE A 433 -14.70 21.13 -6.96
CA PHE A 433 -14.89 21.98 -8.12
C PHE A 433 -14.35 23.38 -7.84
N MET A 434 -13.59 23.91 -8.76
CA MET A 434 -12.95 25.23 -8.63
C MET A 434 -13.20 26.08 -9.87
N VAL A 435 -13.33 27.38 -9.66
CA VAL A 435 -13.30 28.40 -10.70
C VAL A 435 -12.17 29.35 -10.37
N GLY A 436 -11.34 29.68 -11.35
CA GLY A 436 -10.21 30.56 -11.13
C GLY A 436 -9.91 31.47 -12.32
N ALA A 437 -9.17 32.54 -12.02
CA ALA A 437 -8.65 33.47 -13.01
C ALA A 437 -7.14 33.65 -12.81
N SER A 438 -6.40 33.75 -13.91
CA SER A 438 -4.97 34.06 -13.93
C SER A 438 -4.74 35.22 -14.88
N ILE A 439 -4.13 36.31 -14.37
CA ILE A 439 -3.83 37.49 -15.14
C ILE A 439 -2.31 37.69 -15.12
N LYS A 440 -1.72 37.81 -16.32
CA LYS A 440 -0.32 38.12 -16.48
C LYS A 440 -0.19 39.51 -17.07
N PHE A 441 0.58 40.37 -16.41
CA PHE A 441 0.83 41.76 -16.76
C PHE A 441 2.01 41.88 -17.71
#